data_ee261796b8db8d6fa884450bd21b4db6
#
_entry.id   ee261796b8db8d6fa884450bd21b4db6
#
_cell.length_a   1.000
_cell.length_b   1.000
_cell.length_c   1.000
_cell.angle_alpha   90.00
_cell.angle_beta   90.00
_cell.angle_gamma   90.00
#
_symmetry.space_group_name_H-M   'P 1'
#
loop_
_entity.id
_entity.type
_entity.pdbx_description
1 polymer ?
#
loop_
_entity_poly.entity_id
_entity_poly.type
_entity_poly.pdbx_seq_one_letter_code
_entity_poly.pdbx_strand_id
1 'polypeptide(L)'
;MTDVRLQREFIDRIFQRHLTPRERKILSLYYGLEEGSEALTLEKIGALLGVTRERIRQIRERAFEKLRDSSDVRALRGFWGVA
;
A
#
# COMPACT_ATOMS: atom_id res chain seq x y z
N MET A 1 18.25 15.37 2.85
CA MET A 1 17.02 15.40 2.05
C MET A 1 16.72 14.02 1.51
N THR A 2 15.54 13.52 1.75
CA THR A 2 15.19 12.16 1.36
C THR A 2 14.88 12.07 -0.12
N ASP A 3 15.57 11.17 -0.83
CA ASP A 3 15.31 10.94 -2.23
C ASP A 3 13.99 10.20 -2.40
N VAL A 4 13.06 10.77 -3.16
CA VAL A 4 11.75 10.20 -3.42
C VAL A 4 11.86 8.81 -4.06
N ARG A 5 12.86 8.59 -4.89
CA ARG A 5 13.10 7.29 -5.52
C ARG A 5 13.44 6.21 -4.50
N LEU A 6 14.28 6.54 -3.52
CA LEU A 6 14.66 5.60 -2.47
C LEU A 6 13.45 5.23 -1.61
N GLN A 7 12.60 6.21 -1.30
CA GLN A 7 11.37 5.95 -0.55
C GLN A 7 10.43 5.02 -1.32
N ARG A 8 10.27 5.26 -2.63
CA ARG A 8 9.42 4.43 -3.47
C ARG A 8 9.95 3.00 -3.56
N GLU A 9 11.25 2.83 -3.77
CA GLU A 9 11.88 1.51 -3.82
C GLU A 9 11.73 0.76 -2.51
N PHE A 10 11.82 1.46 -1.40
CA PHE A 10 11.65 0.87 -0.08
C PHE A 10 10.21 0.38 0.12
N ILE A 11 9.23 1.21 -0.25
CA ILE A 11 7.81 0.85 -0.18
C ILE A 11 7.52 -0.35 -1.08
N ASP A 12 8.04 -0.34 -2.31
CA ASP A 12 7.85 -1.44 -3.24
C ASP A 12 8.39 -2.75 -2.68
N ARG A 13 9.55 -2.72 -2.04
CA ARG A 13 10.14 -3.91 -1.43
C ARG A 13 9.29 -4.45 -0.30
N ILE A 14 8.79 -3.57 0.57
CA ILE A 14 7.91 -3.98 1.67
C ILE A 14 6.64 -4.59 1.10
N PHE A 15 6.04 -3.95 0.09
CA PHE A 15 4.82 -4.44 -0.53
C PHE A 15 5.04 -5.82 -1.15
N GLN A 16 6.14 -6.02 -1.88
CA GLN A 16 6.43 -7.31 -2.49
C GLN A 16 6.64 -8.41 -1.46
N ARG A 17 7.22 -8.07 -0.33
CA ARG A 17 7.52 -9.06 0.72
C ARG A 17 6.28 -9.49 1.48
N HIS A 18 5.35 -8.58 1.75
CA HIS A 18 4.24 -8.83 2.68
C HIS A 18 2.87 -8.91 2.03
N LEU A 19 2.70 -8.39 0.84
CA LEU A 19 1.39 -8.30 0.18
C LEU A 19 1.29 -9.18 -1.05
N THR A 20 0.08 -9.69 -1.31
CA THR A 20 -0.20 -10.37 -2.57
C THR A 20 -0.18 -9.37 -3.72
N PRO A 21 -0.03 -9.82 -4.98
CA PRO A 21 -0.10 -8.91 -6.12
C PRO A 21 -1.39 -8.09 -6.16
N ARG A 22 -2.51 -8.69 -5.80
CA ARG A 22 -3.81 -8.00 -5.78
C ARG A 22 -3.84 -6.90 -4.72
N GLU A 23 -3.33 -7.19 -3.52
CA GLU A 23 -3.24 -6.20 -2.45
C GLU A 23 -2.34 -5.04 -2.84
N ARG A 24 -1.19 -5.34 -3.45
CA ARG A 24 -0.29 -4.30 -3.92
C ARG A 24 -0.95 -3.41 -4.96
N LYS A 25 -1.66 -4.02 -5.91
CA LYS A 25 -2.34 -3.26 -6.97
C LYS A 25 -3.38 -2.31 -6.38
N ILE A 26 -4.17 -2.80 -5.44
CA ILE A 26 -5.22 -1.98 -4.82
C ILE A 26 -4.61 -0.81 -4.05
N LEU A 27 -3.58 -1.05 -3.24
CA LEU A 27 -2.93 0.05 -2.51
C LEU A 27 -2.26 1.03 -3.46
N SER A 28 -1.64 0.54 -4.52
CA SER A 28 -1.01 1.41 -5.51
C SER A 28 -2.03 2.33 -6.18
N LEU A 29 -3.20 1.80 -6.53
CA LEU A 29 -4.27 2.60 -7.13
C LEU A 29 -4.89 3.56 -6.12
N TYR A 30 -5.09 3.12 -4.90
CA TYR A 30 -5.73 3.92 -3.87
C TYR A 30 -4.88 5.15 -3.48
N TYR A 31 -3.58 4.98 -3.39
CA TYR A 31 -2.67 6.06 -2.99
C TYR A 31 -1.99 6.76 -4.16
N GLY A 32 -2.23 6.31 -5.40
CA GLY A 32 -1.58 6.90 -6.56
C GLY A 32 -0.08 6.75 -6.53
N LEU A 33 0.42 5.57 -6.18
CA LEU A 33 1.85 5.35 -5.97
C LEU A 33 2.66 5.25 -7.27
N GLU A 34 2.01 4.95 -8.38
CA GLU A 34 2.71 4.90 -9.67
C GLU A 34 2.93 6.30 -10.21
N GLU A 35 4.09 6.51 -10.83
CA GLU A 35 4.45 7.81 -11.39
C GLU A 35 3.39 8.26 -12.40
N GLY A 36 2.95 9.51 -12.26
CA GLY A 36 1.95 10.07 -13.14
C GLY A 36 0.52 9.65 -12.89
N SER A 37 0.28 8.79 -11.91
CA SER A 37 -1.07 8.33 -11.59
C SER A 37 -1.68 9.13 -10.45
N GLU A 38 -3.01 9.25 -10.47
CA GLU A 38 -3.76 9.88 -9.41
C GLU A 38 -4.35 8.83 -8.49
N ALA A 39 -4.56 9.21 -7.22
CA ALA A 39 -5.24 8.34 -6.27
C ALA A 39 -6.69 8.13 -6.70
N LEU A 40 -7.14 6.88 -6.65
CA LEU A 40 -8.50 6.53 -7.03
C LEU A 40 -9.36 6.22 -5.81
N THR A 41 -10.66 6.45 -5.95
CA THR A 41 -11.61 6.08 -4.89
C THR A 41 -11.80 4.56 -4.87
N LEU A 42 -12.30 4.05 -3.74
CA LEU A 42 -12.60 2.62 -3.61
C LEU A 42 -13.61 2.18 -4.69
N GLU A 43 -14.58 3.03 -4.98
CA GLU A 43 -15.59 2.74 -6.00
C GLU A 43 -14.97 2.59 -7.39
N LYS A 44 -14.07 3.49 -7.75
CA LYS A 44 -13.38 3.42 -9.05
C LYS A 44 -12.49 2.19 -9.16
N ILE A 45 -11.79 1.87 -8.08
CA ILE A 45 -10.95 0.66 -8.05
C ILE A 45 -11.82 -0.59 -8.23
N GLY A 46 -12.95 -0.64 -7.53
CA GLY A 46 -13.89 -1.73 -7.68
C GLY A 46 -14.37 -1.90 -9.11
N ALA A 47 -14.70 -0.79 -9.76
CA ALA A 47 -15.14 -0.81 -11.16
C ALA A 47 -14.05 -1.34 -12.09
N LEU A 48 -12.79 -0.93 -11.85
CA LEU A 48 -11.66 -1.38 -12.66
C LEU A 48 -11.39 -2.87 -12.51
N LEU A 49 -11.52 -3.39 -11.29
CA LEU A 49 -11.17 -4.78 -10.99
C LEU A 49 -12.37 -5.73 -11.05
N GLY A 50 -13.57 -5.20 -11.28
CA GLY A 50 -14.76 -6.02 -11.37
C GLY A 50 -15.24 -6.55 -10.03
N VAL A 51 -15.01 -5.81 -8.95
CA VAL A 51 -15.47 -6.19 -7.61
C VAL A 51 -16.17 -5.01 -6.96
N THR A 52 -16.87 -5.29 -5.85
CA THR A 52 -17.62 -4.25 -5.15
C THR A 52 -16.68 -3.30 -4.40
N ARG A 53 -17.16 -2.08 -4.12
CA ARG A 53 -16.46 -1.12 -3.29
C ARG A 53 -16.13 -1.71 -1.92
N GLU A 54 -17.08 -2.42 -1.32
CA GLU A 54 -16.89 -3.05 0.00
C GLU A 54 -15.80 -4.10 -0.04
N ARG A 55 -15.73 -4.89 -1.11
CA ARG A 55 -14.66 -5.87 -1.25
C ARG A 55 -13.29 -5.20 -1.34
N ILE A 56 -13.19 -4.10 -2.07
CA ILE A 56 -11.94 -3.33 -2.14
C ILE A 56 -11.56 -2.80 -0.76
N ARG A 57 -12.53 -2.28 0.00
CA ARG A 57 -12.28 -1.80 1.35
C ARG A 57 -11.72 -2.93 2.25
N GLN A 58 -12.32 -4.10 2.18
CA GLN A 58 -11.87 -5.26 2.96
C GLN A 58 -10.44 -5.66 2.60
N ILE A 59 -10.13 -5.69 1.30
CA ILE A 59 -8.78 -6.05 0.85
C ILE A 59 -7.77 -5.00 1.32
N ARG A 60 -8.10 -3.72 1.24
CA ARG A 60 -7.26 -2.64 1.74
C ARG A 60 -6.98 -2.78 3.23
N GLU A 61 -8.02 -3.04 4.02
CA GLU A 61 -7.87 -3.22 5.48
C GLU A 61 -6.96 -4.41 5.79
N ARG A 62 -7.14 -5.52 5.06
CA ARG A 62 -6.29 -6.69 5.24
C ARG A 62 -4.83 -6.39 4.91
N ALA A 63 -4.61 -5.64 3.83
CA ALA A 63 -3.26 -5.23 3.44
C ALA A 63 -2.61 -4.38 4.54
N PHE A 64 -3.35 -3.42 5.10
CA PHE A 64 -2.84 -2.60 6.20
C PHE A 64 -2.50 -3.42 7.44
N GLU A 65 -3.32 -4.41 7.78
CA GLU A 65 -3.02 -5.29 8.91
C GLU A 65 -1.69 -6.02 8.70
N LYS A 66 -1.48 -6.55 7.50
CA LYS A 66 -0.23 -7.24 7.19
C LYS A 66 0.97 -6.32 7.30
N LEU A 67 0.85 -5.09 6.78
CA LEU A 67 1.94 -4.12 6.85
C LEU A 67 2.20 -3.68 8.29
N ARG A 68 1.15 -3.39 9.04
CA ARG A 68 1.28 -2.96 10.42
C ARG A 68 2.00 -3.99 11.27
N ASP A 69 1.72 -5.26 11.04
CA ASP A 69 2.30 -6.36 11.81
C ASP A 69 3.65 -6.84 11.26
N SER A 70 4.12 -6.25 10.16
CA SER A 70 5.39 -6.64 9.57
C SER A 70 6.58 -6.14 10.38
N SER A 71 7.66 -6.91 10.37
CA SER A 71 8.90 -6.53 11.05
C SER A 71 9.52 -5.27 10.43
N ASP A 72 9.34 -5.08 9.13
CA ASP A 72 9.88 -3.90 8.45
C ASP A 72 9.25 -2.61 8.97
N VAL A 73 7.93 -2.61 9.17
CA VAL A 73 7.22 -1.44 9.68
C VAL A 73 7.55 -1.21 11.15
N ARG A 74 7.68 -2.29 11.94
CA ARG A 74 8.10 -2.17 13.34
C ARG A 74 9.50 -1.56 13.45
N ALA A 75 10.40 -1.96 12.58
CA ALA A 75 11.75 -1.41 12.54
C ALA A 75 11.72 0.08 12.22
N LEU A 76 10.86 0.50 11.29
CA LEU A 76 10.68 1.92 10.97
C LEU A 76 10.18 2.71 12.17
N ARG A 77 9.22 2.19 12.90
CA ARG A 77 8.70 2.86 14.10
C ARG A 77 9.81 3.09 15.11
N GLY A 78 10.63 2.07 15.35
CA GLY A 78 11.77 2.20 16.26
C GLY A 78 12.77 3.24 15.77
N PHE A 79 13.05 3.21 14.48
CA PHE A 79 14.01 4.15 13.86
C PHE A 79 13.53 5.60 13.97
N TRP A 80 12.26 5.85 13.78
CA TRP A 80 11.72 7.22 13.83
C TRP A 80 11.41 7.69 15.25
N GLY A 81 11.68 6.88 16.25
CA GLY A 81 11.41 7.22 17.63
C GLY A 81 9.93 7.40 17.95
N VAL A 82 9.07 6.87 17.12
CA VAL A 82 7.64 6.90 17.33
C VAL A 82 7.25 5.72 18.22
N ALA A 83 6.80 6.03 19.39
CA ALA A 83 6.39 5.00 20.34
C ALA A 83 5.13 4.30 19.87
#